data_e048d8ed0e9f790064db4c5a0da5c563
#
_entry.id   e048d8ed0e9f790064db4c5a0da5c563
#
_cell.length_a   1.000
_cell.length_b   1.000
_cell.length_c   1.000
_cell.angle_alpha   90.00
_cell.angle_beta   90.00
_cell.angle_gamma   90.00
#
_symmetry.space_group_name_H-M   'P 1'
#
loop_
_entity.id
_entity.type
_entity.pdbx_description
1 polymer ?
#
loop_
_entity_poly.entity_id
_entity_poly.type
_entity_poly.pdbx_seq_one_letter_code
_entity_poly.pdbx_strand_id
1 'polypeptide(L)'
;METKETNRQKPLLRGLCVLAVLAIVVAVTAWCLQVRDDRDAAVASFNAACLALHDQNIALDKAMADLEDAIDAGGHLCDESVLQDAHNSLADAKDAKQTEPEMPRRTADIIDVTAQLFPTVNYDAVLKEMSRCQTALEACIAQEEQGSVASASVF
;
A
#
# COMPACT_ATOMS: atom_id res chain seq x y z
N MET A 1 50.65 61.01 -18.05
CA MET A 1 49.76 60.33 -19.04
C MET A 1 49.19 59.06 -18.42
N GLU A 2 48.31 59.18 -17.43
CA GLU A 2 47.74 58.03 -16.76
C GLU A 2 46.42 58.43 -16.08
N THR A 3 45.32 58.47 -16.80
CA THR A 3 43.99 58.55 -16.13
C THR A 3 42.81 58.29 -17.08
N LYS A 4 43.00 57.54 -18.14
CA LYS A 4 41.91 57.31 -19.09
C LYS A 4 41.39 55.85 -19.16
N GLU A 5 42.05 54.89 -18.52
CA GLU A 5 41.65 53.45 -18.57
C GLU A 5 40.66 53.02 -17.49
N THR A 6 40.62 53.68 -16.34
CA THR A 6 39.82 53.29 -15.20
C THR A 6 38.30 53.51 -15.39
N ASN A 7 37.89 54.29 -16.38
CA ASN A 7 36.49 54.64 -16.56
C ASN A 7 35.72 53.73 -17.52
N ARG A 8 36.43 52.90 -18.31
CA ARG A 8 35.79 51.91 -19.20
C ARG A 8 35.48 50.59 -18.52
N GLN A 9 36.14 50.25 -17.41
CA GLN A 9 35.91 48.98 -16.67
C GLN A 9 34.66 49.00 -15.80
N LYS A 10 34.21 50.15 -15.34
CA LYS A 10 33.02 50.27 -14.45
C LYS A 10 31.70 49.80 -15.10
N PRO A 11 31.37 50.12 -16.38
CA PRO A 11 30.14 49.61 -16.99
C PRO A 11 30.21 48.12 -17.31
N LEU A 12 31.38 47.57 -17.65
CA LEU A 12 31.58 46.13 -17.87
C LEU A 12 31.41 45.30 -16.60
N LEU A 13 31.96 45.79 -15.46
CA LEU A 13 31.77 45.12 -14.17
C LEU A 13 30.30 45.11 -13.72
N ARG A 14 29.58 46.24 -13.95
CA ARG A 14 28.15 46.32 -13.62
C ARG A 14 27.31 45.36 -14.49
N GLY A 15 27.62 45.23 -15.77
CA GLY A 15 26.97 44.28 -16.67
C GLY A 15 27.19 42.82 -16.26
N LEU A 16 28.43 42.52 -15.84
CA LEU A 16 28.79 41.18 -15.39
C LEU A 16 28.09 40.78 -14.06
N CYS A 17 27.97 41.74 -13.14
CA CYS A 17 27.23 41.55 -11.89
C CYS A 17 25.73 41.30 -12.15
N VAL A 18 25.10 42.02 -13.07
CA VAL A 18 23.69 41.86 -13.43
C VAL A 18 23.46 40.47 -14.05
N LEU A 19 24.34 40.02 -14.95
CA LEU A 19 24.26 38.68 -15.54
C LEU A 19 24.46 37.57 -14.51
N ALA A 20 25.37 37.72 -13.56
CA ALA A 20 25.58 36.78 -12.48
C ALA A 20 24.35 36.65 -11.57
N VAL A 21 23.72 37.79 -11.22
CA VAL A 21 22.47 37.77 -10.41
C VAL A 21 21.32 37.11 -11.16
N LEU A 22 21.17 37.39 -12.47
CA LEU A 22 20.16 36.74 -13.30
C LEU A 22 20.38 35.24 -13.38
N ALA A 23 21.61 34.78 -13.56
CA ALA A 23 21.94 33.36 -13.59
C ALA A 23 21.61 32.65 -12.26
N ILE A 24 21.89 33.28 -11.12
CA ILE A 24 21.55 32.77 -9.80
C ILE A 24 20.02 32.66 -9.63
N VAL A 25 19.28 33.72 -10.03
CA VAL A 25 17.81 33.70 -9.94
C VAL A 25 17.21 32.56 -10.77
N VAL A 26 17.70 32.38 -12.02
CA VAL A 26 17.25 31.30 -12.88
C VAL A 26 17.58 29.93 -12.27
N ALA A 27 18.77 29.73 -11.74
CA ALA A 27 19.18 28.51 -11.09
C ALA A 27 18.32 28.19 -9.84
N VAL A 28 18.06 29.19 -9.00
CA VAL A 28 17.22 29.04 -7.80
C VAL A 28 15.76 28.72 -8.18
N THR A 29 15.21 29.42 -9.20
CA THR A 29 13.84 29.12 -9.64
C THR A 29 13.72 27.72 -10.25
N ALA A 30 14.69 27.28 -11.07
CA ALA A 30 14.72 25.93 -11.62
C ALA A 30 14.80 24.87 -10.51
N TRP A 31 15.66 25.09 -9.50
CA TRP A 31 15.74 24.20 -8.34
C TRP A 31 14.41 24.13 -7.57
N CYS A 32 13.80 25.28 -7.27
CA CYS A 32 12.53 25.33 -6.55
C CYS A 32 11.41 24.57 -7.29
N LEU A 33 11.37 24.66 -8.64
CA LEU A 33 10.41 23.93 -9.47
C LEU A 33 10.69 22.43 -9.39
N GLN A 34 11.94 22.00 -9.53
CA GLN A 34 12.32 20.60 -9.46
C GLN A 34 11.97 19.97 -8.09
N VAL A 35 12.31 20.67 -7.00
CA VAL A 35 11.95 20.20 -5.63
C VAL A 35 10.45 20.09 -5.45
N ARG A 36 9.67 20.96 -6.07
CA ARG A 36 8.21 20.90 -6.04
C ARG A 36 7.68 19.71 -6.84
N ASP A 37 8.20 19.49 -8.05
CA ASP A 37 7.81 18.38 -8.91
C ASP A 37 8.14 17.02 -8.25
N ASP A 38 9.33 16.91 -7.61
CA ASP A 38 9.73 15.71 -6.86
C ASP A 38 8.79 15.42 -5.69
N ARG A 39 8.35 16.48 -4.99
CA ARG A 39 7.39 16.34 -3.90
C ARG A 39 6.01 15.91 -4.40
N ASP A 40 5.51 16.52 -5.46
CA ASP A 40 4.21 16.21 -6.03
C ASP A 40 4.18 14.77 -6.55
N ALA A 41 5.28 14.29 -7.16
CA ALA A 41 5.45 12.90 -7.56
C ALA A 41 5.47 11.93 -6.36
N ALA A 42 6.19 12.27 -5.29
CA ALA A 42 6.24 11.46 -4.07
C ALA A 42 4.86 11.37 -3.39
N VAL A 43 4.12 12.49 -3.31
CA VAL A 43 2.75 12.53 -2.78
C VAL A 43 1.80 11.69 -3.63
N ALA A 44 1.89 11.78 -4.96
CA ALA A 44 1.06 10.96 -5.85
C ALA A 44 1.34 9.46 -5.67
N SER A 45 2.61 9.08 -5.55
CA SER A 45 3.02 7.69 -5.30
C SER A 45 2.53 7.18 -3.94
N PHE A 46 2.64 7.99 -2.89
CA PHE A 46 2.14 7.67 -1.56
C PHE A 46 0.61 7.47 -1.56
N ASN A 47 -0.14 8.37 -2.17
CA ASN A 47 -1.59 8.26 -2.25
C ASN A 47 -2.01 6.99 -3.03
N ALA A 48 -1.31 6.66 -4.11
CA ALA A 48 -1.57 5.43 -4.87
C ALA A 48 -1.29 4.18 -4.02
N ALA A 49 -0.21 4.18 -3.22
CA ALA A 49 0.12 3.10 -2.32
C ALA A 49 -0.90 2.93 -1.19
N CYS A 50 -1.33 4.04 -0.57
CA CYS A 50 -2.37 4.01 0.46
C CYS A 50 -3.71 3.52 -0.10
N LEU A 51 -4.09 3.92 -1.32
CA LEU A 51 -5.30 3.44 -1.97
C LEU A 51 -5.24 1.93 -2.23
N ALA A 52 -4.11 1.44 -2.75
CA ALA A 52 -3.90 0.01 -2.97
C ALA A 52 -3.95 -0.79 -1.65
N LEU A 53 -3.36 -0.27 -0.57
CA LEU A 53 -3.44 -0.88 0.76
C LEU A 53 -4.87 -0.89 1.29
N HIS A 54 -5.61 0.20 1.10
CA HIS A 54 -7.01 0.31 1.48
C HIS A 54 -7.87 -0.77 0.79
N ASP A 55 -7.73 -0.90 -0.53
CA ASP A 55 -8.45 -1.90 -1.31
C ASP A 55 -8.10 -3.34 -0.87
N GLN A 56 -6.81 -3.60 -0.55
CA GLN A 56 -6.37 -4.89 -0.01
C GLN A 56 -6.95 -5.17 1.36
N ASN A 57 -6.99 -4.18 2.26
CA ASN A 57 -7.60 -4.31 3.57
C ASN A 57 -9.11 -4.61 3.47
N ILE A 58 -9.83 -3.97 2.54
CA ILE A 58 -11.26 -4.26 2.28
C ILE A 58 -11.44 -5.70 1.80
N ALA A 59 -10.60 -6.16 0.87
CA ALA A 59 -10.66 -7.53 0.38
C ALA A 59 -10.39 -8.54 1.50
N LEU A 60 -9.43 -8.24 2.37
CA LEU A 60 -9.09 -9.08 3.52
C LEU A 60 -10.23 -9.11 4.55
N ASP A 61 -10.82 -7.95 4.90
CA ASP A 61 -11.95 -7.86 5.83
C ASP A 61 -13.15 -8.68 5.31
N LYS A 62 -13.42 -8.60 4.01
CA LYS A 62 -14.48 -9.40 3.40
C LYS A 62 -14.18 -10.90 3.49
N ALA A 63 -12.95 -11.32 3.14
CA ALA A 63 -12.57 -12.73 3.21
C ALA A 63 -12.61 -13.27 4.65
N MET A 64 -12.23 -12.45 5.65
CA MET A 64 -12.37 -12.82 7.07
C MET A 64 -13.84 -13.02 7.45
N ALA A 65 -14.73 -12.12 7.07
CA ALA A 65 -16.15 -12.25 7.35
C ALA A 65 -16.75 -13.48 6.67
N ASP A 66 -16.45 -13.71 5.40
CA ASP A 66 -16.91 -14.89 4.65
C ASP A 66 -16.43 -16.21 5.30
N LEU A 67 -15.20 -16.25 5.83
CA LEU A 67 -14.66 -17.42 6.53
C LEU A 67 -15.27 -17.59 7.92
N GLU A 68 -15.48 -16.49 8.68
CA GLU A 68 -16.19 -16.53 9.98
C GLU A 68 -17.64 -17.06 9.80
N ASP A 69 -18.35 -16.57 8.78
CA ASP A 69 -19.69 -17.05 8.45
C ASP A 69 -19.70 -18.55 8.09
N ALA A 70 -18.70 -19.03 7.35
CA ALA A 70 -18.57 -20.46 7.01
C ALA A 70 -18.28 -21.34 8.23
N ILE A 71 -17.46 -20.87 9.19
CA ILE A 71 -17.21 -21.55 10.46
C ILE A 71 -18.49 -21.64 11.27
N ASP A 72 -19.25 -20.55 11.39
CA ASP A 72 -20.49 -20.51 12.15
C ASP A 72 -21.59 -21.39 11.53
N ALA A 73 -21.67 -21.43 10.20
CA ALA A 73 -22.67 -22.21 9.49
C ALA A 73 -22.43 -23.73 9.56
N GLY A 74 -21.18 -24.17 9.48
CA GLY A 74 -20.88 -25.59 9.28
C GLY A 74 -19.67 -26.14 10.03
N GLY A 75 -19.00 -25.34 10.85
CA GLY A 75 -17.79 -25.79 11.53
C GLY A 75 -17.98 -27.02 12.43
N HIS A 76 -19.16 -27.18 13.02
CA HIS A 76 -19.51 -28.36 13.84
C HIS A 76 -19.67 -29.67 13.04
N LEU A 77 -19.71 -29.58 11.71
CA LEU A 77 -19.80 -30.74 10.79
C LEU A 77 -18.42 -31.20 10.27
N CYS A 78 -17.38 -30.42 10.55
CA CYS A 78 -16.03 -30.67 10.08
C CYS A 78 -15.15 -31.34 11.14
N ASP A 79 -14.07 -31.97 10.67
CA ASP A 79 -13.02 -32.45 11.54
C ASP A 79 -12.33 -31.28 12.27
N GLU A 80 -11.87 -31.52 13.49
CA GLU A 80 -11.18 -30.51 14.33
C GLU A 80 -9.98 -29.88 13.62
N SER A 81 -9.28 -30.64 12.76
CA SER A 81 -8.14 -30.14 11.98
C SER A 81 -8.54 -29.07 10.97
N VAL A 82 -9.70 -29.21 10.30
CA VAL A 82 -10.23 -28.23 9.34
C VAL A 82 -10.62 -26.94 10.05
N LEU A 83 -11.27 -27.07 11.22
CA LEU A 83 -11.59 -25.92 12.06
C LEU A 83 -10.35 -25.19 12.57
N GLN A 84 -9.34 -25.93 13.02
CA GLN A 84 -8.10 -25.36 13.50
C GLN A 84 -7.37 -24.61 12.38
N ASP A 85 -7.31 -25.17 11.17
CA ASP A 85 -6.72 -24.50 9.99
C ASP A 85 -7.47 -23.19 9.66
N ALA A 86 -8.81 -23.20 9.72
CA ALA A 86 -9.62 -22.02 9.49
C ALA A 86 -9.36 -20.93 10.54
N HIS A 87 -9.30 -21.29 11.82
CA HIS A 87 -8.99 -20.34 12.90
C HIS A 87 -7.56 -19.78 12.80
N ASN A 88 -6.58 -20.61 12.44
CA ASN A 88 -5.21 -20.16 12.20
C ASN A 88 -5.15 -19.18 11.02
N SER A 89 -5.85 -19.47 9.93
CA SER A 89 -5.93 -18.58 8.76
C SER A 89 -6.58 -17.23 9.09
N LEU A 90 -7.60 -17.19 9.95
CA LEU A 90 -8.19 -15.95 10.47
C LEU A 90 -7.19 -15.16 11.35
N ALA A 91 -6.42 -15.84 12.19
CA ALA A 91 -5.40 -15.20 13.01
C ALA A 91 -4.29 -14.59 12.14
N ASP A 92 -3.79 -15.34 11.17
CA ASP A 92 -2.77 -14.89 10.21
C ASP A 92 -3.28 -13.69 9.39
N ALA A 93 -4.55 -13.68 9.00
CA ALA A 93 -5.17 -12.57 8.29
C ALA A 93 -5.26 -11.30 9.15
N LYS A 94 -5.62 -11.43 10.43
CA LYS A 94 -5.66 -10.31 11.38
C LYS A 94 -4.28 -9.72 11.61
N ASP A 95 -3.25 -10.57 11.72
CA ASP A 95 -1.86 -10.15 11.90
C ASP A 95 -1.27 -9.54 10.61
N ALA A 96 -1.73 -9.98 9.44
CA ALA A 96 -1.33 -9.45 8.14
C ALA A 96 -1.87 -8.05 7.86
N LYS A 97 -2.97 -7.64 8.48
CA LYS A 97 -3.64 -6.37 8.22
C LYS A 97 -2.77 -5.18 8.61
N GLN A 98 -2.43 -4.35 7.64
CA GLN A 98 -1.62 -3.16 7.86
C GLN A 98 -2.49 -1.93 8.13
N THR A 99 -1.99 -1.07 9.02
CA THR A 99 -2.62 0.23 9.27
C THR A 99 -2.16 1.24 8.21
N GLU A 100 -3.09 2.02 7.68
CA GLU A 100 -2.77 3.10 6.77
C GLU A 100 -1.92 4.17 7.50
N PRO A 101 -0.73 4.51 6.98
CA PRO A 101 0.12 5.50 7.60
C PRO A 101 -0.37 6.93 7.33
N GLU A 102 -0.11 7.83 8.26
CA GLU A 102 -0.28 9.25 8.02
C GLU A 102 0.78 9.78 7.04
N MET A 103 0.38 10.75 6.19
CA MET A 103 1.28 11.36 5.22
C MET A 103 2.38 12.17 5.92
N PRO A 104 3.67 11.84 5.70
CA PRO A 104 4.78 12.57 6.28
C PRO A 104 4.91 13.99 5.71
N ARG A 105 5.55 14.88 6.47
CA ARG A 105 5.74 16.28 6.04
C ARG A 105 6.91 16.47 5.07
N ARG A 106 7.93 15.62 5.15
CA ARG A 106 9.15 15.72 4.34
C ARG A 106 9.08 14.77 3.15
N THR A 107 9.54 15.20 1.99
CA THR A 107 9.54 14.38 0.77
C THR A 107 10.33 13.06 0.93
N ALA A 108 11.48 13.10 1.59
CA ALA A 108 12.28 11.91 1.86
C ALA A 108 11.51 10.89 2.71
N ASP A 109 10.83 11.35 3.77
CA ASP A 109 10.05 10.49 4.66
C ASP A 109 8.83 9.89 3.91
N ILE A 110 8.24 10.63 2.96
CA ILE A 110 7.15 10.14 2.10
C ILE A 110 7.66 8.96 1.24
N ILE A 111 8.83 9.12 0.63
CA ILE A 111 9.44 8.07 -0.21
C ILE A 111 9.74 6.83 0.63
N ASP A 112 10.33 7.01 1.81
CA ASP A 112 10.70 5.91 2.70
C ASP A 112 9.46 5.15 3.20
N VAL A 113 8.41 5.84 3.63
CA VAL A 113 7.15 5.22 4.06
C VAL A 113 6.48 4.52 2.89
N THR A 114 6.44 5.14 1.70
CA THR A 114 5.88 4.51 0.50
C THR A 114 6.59 3.20 0.14
N ALA A 115 7.93 3.18 0.24
CA ALA A 115 8.72 1.98 -0.02
C ALA A 115 8.43 0.85 0.99
N GLN A 116 8.07 1.17 2.23
CA GLN A 116 7.71 0.21 3.26
C GLN A 116 6.30 -0.38 3.11
N LEU A 117 5.39 0.32 2.42
CA LEU A 117 4.03 -0.16 2.18
C LEU A 117 3.95 -1.33 1.19
N PHE A 118 4.90 -1.43 0.27
CA PHE A 118 4.80 -2.37 -0.86
C PHE A 118 5.27 -3.82 -0.62
N PRO A 119 6.17 -4.21 0.30
CA PRO A 119 6.70 -5.57 0.26
C PRO A 119 6.46 -6.44 1.48
N THR A 120 5.81 -6.00 2.54
CA THR A 120 5.91 -6.71 3.82
C THR A 120 4.88 -7.82 4.02
N VAL A 121 3.76 -7.81 3.29
CA VAL A 121 2.73 -8.85 3.42
C VAL A 121 2.30 -9.35 2.06
N ASN A 122 2.36 -10.67 1.87
CA ASN A 122 1.81 -11.31 0.69
C ASN A 122 0.29 -11.54 0.90
N TYR A 123 -0.50 -10.46 0.73
CA TYR A 123 -1.96 -10.51 0.84
C TYR A 123 -2.59 -11.59 -0.05
N ASP A 124 -2.04 -11.82 -1.25
CA ASP A 124 -2.53 -12.85 -2.17
C ASP A 124 -2.40 -14.26 -1.57
N ALA A 125 -1.31 -14.53 -0.84
CA ALA A 125 -1.11 -15.80 -0.17
C ALA A 125 -2.10 -16.00 0.97
N VAL A 126 -2.34 -14.95 1.77
CA VAL A 126 -3.30 -14.97 2.88
C VAL A 126 -4.72 -15.18 2.35
N LEU A 127 -5.14 -14.41 1.35
CA LEU A 127 -6.47 -14.54 0.71
C LEU A 127 -6.68 -15.93 0.09
N LYS A 128 -5.64 -16.49 -0.55
CA LYS A 128 -5.70 -17.83 -1.12
C LYS A 128 -5.85 -18.90 -0.04
N GLU A 129 -5.14 -18.77 1.08
CA GLU A 129 -5.26 -19.71 2.19
C GLU A 129 -6.65 -19.66 2.84
N MET A 130 -7.19 -18.45 3.06
CA MET A 130 -8.55 -18.28 3.54
C MET A 130 -9.59 -18.90 2.61
N SER A 131 -9.46 -18.68 1.29
CA SER A 131 -10.33 -19.30 0.29
C SER A 131 -10.25 -20.84 0.30
N ARG A 132 -9.05 -21.41 0.54
CA ARG A 132 -8.85 -22.85 0.70
C ARG A 132 -9.59 -23.38 1.93
N CYS A 133 -9.47 -22.70 3.06
CA CYS A 133 -10.17 -23.08 4.29
C CYS A 133 -11.68 -22.99 4.13
N GLN A 134 -12.19 -21.92 3.50
CA GLN A 134 -13.62 -21.77 3.21
C GLN A 134 -14.14 -22.92 2.34
N THR A 135 -13.43 -23.25 1.26
CA THR A 135 -13.81 -24.37 0.38
C THR A 135 -13.82 -25.71 1.14
N ALA A 136 -12.90 -25.93 2.07
CA ALA A 136 -12.87 -27.14 2.90
C ALA A 136 -14.08 -27.22 3.84
N LEU A 137 -14.47 -26.10 4.47
CA LEU A 137 -15.68 -26.02 5.31
C LEU A 137 -16.95 -26.27 4.50
N GLU A 138 -17.09 -25.64 3.33
CA GLU A 138 -18.23 -25.83 2.43
C GLU A 138 -18.36 -27.30 1.98
N ALA A 139 -17.22 -27.98 1.76
CA ALA A 139 -17.23 -29.41 1.41
C ALA A 139 -17.74 -30.30 2.55
N CYS A 140 -17.43 -29.97 3.83
CA CYS A 140 -17.99 -30.67 4.98
C CYS A 140 -19.52 -30.55 5.03
N ILE A 141 -20.05 -29.33 4.84
CA ILE A 141 -21.50 -29.06 4.85
C ILE A 141 -22.20 -29.86 3.74
N ALA A 142 -21.64 -29.85 2.52
CA ALA A 142 -22.20 -30.56 1.38
C ALA A 142 -22.21 -32.10 1.57
N GLN A 143 -21.22 -32.66 2.27
CA GLN A 143 -21.17 -34.09 2.57
C GLN A 143 -22.26 -34.50 3.56
N GLU A 144 -22.50 -33.69 4.59
CA GLU A 144 -23.54 -33.98 5.58
C GLU A 144 -24.94 -33.91 4.97
N GLU A 145 -25.21 -32.96 4.10
CA GLU A 145 -26.48 -32.86 3.38
C GLU A 145 -26.74 -34.10 2.51
N GLN A 146 -25.73 -34.60 1.82
CA GLN A 146 -25.85 -35.82 0.99
C GLN A 146 -26.07 -37.08 1.84
N GLY A 147 -25.39 -37.16 2.99
CA GLY A 147 -25.56 -38.28 3.93
C GLY A 147 -26.97 -38.31 4.53
N SER A 148 -27.54 -37.15 4.85
CA SER A 148 -28.88 -37.00 5.37
C SER A 148 -29.95 -37.42 4.36
N VAL A 149 -29.81 -37.05 3.09
CA VAL A 149 -30.75 -37.41 2.01
C VAL A 149 -30.70 -38.89 1.71
N ALA A 150 -29.53 -39.52 1.73
CA ALA A 150 -29.38 -40.94 1.50
C ALA A 150 -30.06 -41.77 2.61
N SER A 151 -29.99 -41.33 3.86
CA SER A 151 -30.63 -41.98 5.00
C SER A 151 -32.16 -41.86 4.98
N ALA A 152 -32.72 -40.74 4.44
CA ALA A 152 -34.16 -40.55 4.34
C ALA A 152 -34.83 -41.32 3.20
N SER A 153 -34.08 -41.86 2.22
CA SER A 153 -34.62 -42.61 1.08
C SER A 153 -34.70 -44.14 1.32
N VAL A 154 -34.34 -44.61 2.51
CA VAL A 154 -34.33 -46.07 2.85
C VAL A 154 -35.59 -46.51 3.63
N PHE A 155 -36.50 -45.57 3.91
CA PHE A 155 -37.81 -45.86 4.52
C PHE A 155 -38.95 -45.70 3.50
#